data_5868d90d52a497e7815b48d1966b8856
#
_entry.id   5868d90d52a497e7815b48d1966b8856
#
_cell.length_a   1.000
_cell.length_b   1.000
_cell.length_c   1.000
_cell.angle_alpha   90.00
_cell.angle_beta   90.00
_cell.angle_gamma   90.00
#
_symmetry.space_group_name_H-M   'P 1'
#
loop_
_entity.id
_entity.type
_entity.pdbx_description
1 polymer ?
#
loop_
_entity_poly.entity_id
_entity_poly.type
_entity_poly.pdbx_seq_one_letter_code
_entity_poly.pdbx_strand_id
1 'polypeptide(L)'
;MYIVGIDIAKRKHEAAVIDGEGTVIIKPFSFTNNCSGYNRLLAMLTKAKLPLDEVSFAMEATGHYWLALFTRLQKEGFRVQVINPVQTNSIRSFYIRQVKTDPRDALLIAEVIRFGHFSESTLHPENIYELRELCRGRHAIVSMQADVKRKVVALLDQVFPEYETAFTNLFGDTSMAILQTCPTPKELSETPLEELCHLIEVSSHKRFRMAKAQELQALARNSFGFAMAGDVFSTMIRLYAKHLVFLKQQVQEMDRKIAEIMDTLDTPITTITGIG
;
A
#
# COMPACT_ATOMS: atom_id res chain seq x y z
N MET A 1 0.75 37.40 -14.64
CA MET A 1 0.81 35.98 -14.16
C MET A 1 1.54 35.94 -12.85
N TYR A 2 0.97 35.30 -11.83
CA TYR A 2 1.51 35.12 -10.50
C TYR A 2 1.66 33.64 -10.21
N ILE A 3 2.73 33.23 -9.55
CA ILE A 3 3.02 31.83 -9.24
C ILE A 3 3.08 31.65 -7.74
N VAL A 4 2.21 30.79 -7.21
CA VAL A 4 2.19 30.38 -5.80
C VAL A 4 2.94 29.07 -5.68
N GLY A 5 4.16 29.10 -5.20
CA GLY A 5 4.90 27.88 -4.87
C GLY A 5 4.51 27.37 -3.48
N ILE A 6 4.25 26.09 -3.37
CA ILE A 6 3.81 25.44 -2.12
C ILE A 6 4.70 24.26 -1.81
N ASP A 7 5.42 24.33 -0.71
CA ASP A 7 6.09 23.18 -0.10
C ASP A 7 5.08 22.40 0.74
N ILE A 8 4.93 21.12 0.40
CA ILE A 8 3.88 20.24 0.94
C ILE A 8 4.40 19.45 2.13
N ALA A 9 3.68 19.52 3.26
CA ALA A 9 3.93 18.68 4.41
C ALA A 9 2.65 18.15 5.06
N LYS A 10 2.76 17.15 5.92
CA LYS A 10 1.61 16.45 6.51
C LYS A 10 0.62 17.34 7.24
N ARG A 11 1.10 18.30 8.02
CA ARG A 11 0.26 19.12 8.92
C ARG A 11 0.18 20.59 8.52
N LYS A 12 1.21 21.10 7.88
CA LYS A 12 1.39 22.51 7.64
C LYS A 12 2.21 22.70 6.36
N HIS A 13 1.68 23.47 5.43
CA HIS A 13 2.34 23.79 4.17
C HIS A 13 2.99 25.18 4.29
N GLU A 14 4.04 25.41 3.51
CA GLU A 14 4.63 26.73 3.30
C GLU A 14 4.32 27.21 1.89
N ALA A 15 3.89 28.45 1.75
CA ALA A 15 3.61 29.06 0.45
C ALA A 15 4.33 30.38 0.30
N ALA A 16 4.73 30.69 -0.94
CA ALA A 16 5.27 31.98 -1.34
C ALA A 16 4.72 32.37 -2.71
N VAL A 17 4.66 33.64 -3.02
CA VAL A 17 4.16 34.12 -4.31
C VAL A 17 5.23 34.98 -4.99
N ILE A 18 5.49 34.67 -6.25
CA ILE A 18 6.34 35.47 -7.14
C ILE A 18 5.53 35.94 -8.35
N ASP A 19 5.98 36.99 -8.99
CA ASP A 19 5.49 37.41 -10.32
C ASP A 19 6.26 36.72 -11.47
N GLY A 20 5.94 37.06 -12.70
CA GLY A 20 6.57 36.52 -13.89
C GLY A 20 8.06 36.90 -14.05
N GLU A 21 8.50 37.94 -13.36
CA GLU A 21 9.91 38.40 -13.34
C GLU A 21 10.73 37.76 -12.21
N GLY A 22 10.06 37.02 -11.28
CA GLY A 22 10.68 36.38 -10.12
C GLY A 22 10.71 37.29 -8.88
N THR A 23 10.03 38.44 -8.91
CA THR A 23 9.91 39.31 -7.73
C THR A 23 9.00 38.68 -6.69
N VAL A 24 9.43 38.64 -5.43
CA VAL A 24 8.61 38.10 -4.33
C VAL A 24 7.49 39.07 -3.98
N ILE A 25 6.27 38.72 -4.32
CA ILE A 25 5.06 39.50 -4.03
C ILE A 25 4.53 39.20 -2.62
N ILE A 26 4.50 37.92 -2.25
CA ILE A 26 4.17 37.50 -0.88
C ILE A 26 5.32 36.66 -0.35
N LYS A 27 5.91 37.15 0.75
CA LYS A 27 6.97 36.41 1.46
C LYS A 27 6.45 35.06 1.95
N PRO A 28 7.32 34.06 2.13
CA PRO A 28 6.94 32.77 2.64
C PRO A 28 6.06 32.87 3.90
N PHE A 29 4.96 32.14 3.89
CA PHE A 29 4.03 32.02 5.01
C PHE A 29 3.49 30.62 5.10
N SER A 30 3.13 30.23 6.31
CA SER A 30 2.59 28.89 6.53
C SER A 30 1.08 28.87 6.68
N PHE A 31 0.49 27.75 6.28
CA PHE A 31 -0.92 27.44 6.48
C PHE A 31 -1.11 25.94 6.80
N THR A 32 -2.15 25.62 7.57
CA THR A 32 -2.44 24.25 7.98
C THR A 32 -3.09 23.46 6.86
N ASN A 33 -2.81 22.13 6.81
CA ASN A 33 -3.43 21.23 5.84
C ASN A 33 -4.88 20.89 6.25
N ASN A 34 -5.77 21.87 6.18
CA ASN A 34 -7.21 21.77 6.45
C ASN A 34 -7.97 22.96 5.84
N CYS A 35 -9.31 22.97 5.95
CA CYS A 35 -10.14 24.05 5.39
C CYS A 35 -9.77 25.44 5.90
N SER A 36 -9.43 25.61 7.17
CA SER A 36 -9.01 26.89 7.74
C SER A 36 -7.72 27.41 7.10
N GLY A 37 -6.73 26.50 6.91
CA GLY A 37 -5.49 26.84 6.24
C GLY A 37 -5.70 27.17 4.77
N TYR A 38 -6.54 26.41 4.07
CA TYR A 38 -6.93 26.75 2.69
C TYR A 38 -7.55 28.16 2.58
N ASN A 39 -8.50 28.49 3.46
CA ASN A 39 -9.10 29.81 3.48
C ASN A 39 -8.06 30.90 3.79
N ARG A 40 -7.08 30.62 4.65
CA ARG A 40 -5.96 31.53 4.91
C ARG A 40 -5.11 31.74 3.67
N LEU A 41 -4.82 30.69 2.89
CA LEU A 41 -4.09 30.80 1.63
C LEU A 41 -4.80 31.77 0.68
N LEU A 42 -6.08 31.59 0.44
CA LEU A 42 -6.88 32.48 -0.43
C LEU A 42 -6.98 33.92 0.12
N ALA A 43 -7.15 34.06 1.43
CA ALA A 43 -7.19 35.38 2.07
C ALA A 43 -5.88 36.16 1.89
N MET A 44 -4.72 35.48 1.89
CA MET A 44 -3.43 36.12 1.63
C MET A 44 -3.34 36.65 0.20
N LEU A 45 -3.83 35.88 -0.80
CA LEU A 45 -3.86 36.30 -2.19
C LEU A 45 -4.80 37.51 -2.41
N THR A 46 -6.00 37.45 -1.82
CA THR A 46 -6.99 38.53 -1.87
C THR A 46 -6.47 39.81 -1.20
N LYS A 47 -5.81 39.68 -0.03
CA LYS A 47 -5.20 40.83 0.68
C LYS A 47 -4.10 41.50 -0.15
N ALA A 48 -3.36 40.73 -0.93
CA ALA A 48 -2.36 41.22 -1.88
C ALA A 48 -3.00 41.83 -3.16
N LYS A 49 -4.32 41.78 -3.29
CA LYS A 49 -5.09 42.26 -4.46
C LYS A 49 -4.66 41.58 -5.77
N LEU A 50 -4.26 40.31 -5.71
CA LEU A 50 -3.88 39.55 -6.92
C LEU A 50 -5.13 39.17 -7.71
N PRO A 51 -5.13 39.32 -9.04
CA PRO A 51 -6.18 38.79 -9.90
C PRO A 51 -6.11 37.28 -9.90
N LEU A 52 -7.12 36.61 -9.31
CA LEU A 52 -7.11 35.17 -9.04
C LEU A 52 -7.09 34.33 -10.35
N ASP A 53 -7.59 34.86 -11.42
CA ASP A 53 -7.56 34.30 -12.79
C ASP A 53 -6.14 34.25 -13.39
N GLU A 54 -5.25 35.12 -12.92
CA GLU A 54 -3.83 35.14 -13.30
C GLU A 54 -2.93 34.35 -12.35
N VAL A 55 -3.48 33.72 -11.31
CA VAL A 55 -2.73 32.94 -10.32
C VAL A 55 -2.61 31.49 -10.75
N SER A 56 -1.38 30.98 -10.77
CA SER A 56 -1.05 29.56 -10.95
C SER A 56 -0.42 29.01 -9.68
N PHE A 57 -0.87 27.82 -9.27
CA PHE A 57 -0.31 27.14 -8.12
C PHE A 57 0.71 26.06 -8.56
N ALA A 58 1.79 25.98 -7.82
CA ALA A 58 2.85 24.99 -8.03
C ALA A 58 3.11 24.24 -6.74
N MET A 59 3.20 22.92 -6.80
CA MET A 59 3.54 22.08 -5.64
C MET A 59 4.37 20.88 -6.03
N GLU A 60 5.17 20.39 -5.09
CA GLU A 60 5.96 19.19 -5.27
C GLU A 60 5.15 17.93 -4.89
N ALA A 61 5.23 16.86 -5.70
CA ALA A 61 4.54 15.59 -5.45
C ALA A 61 5.19 14.80 -4.31
N THR A 62 5.27 15.38 -3.11
CA THR A 62 5.84 14.72 -1.93
C THR A 62 4.81 13.82 -1.25
N GLY A 63 5.00 12.51 -1.36
CA GLY A 63 4.08 11.51 -0.82
C GLY A 63 2.67 11.66 -1.36
N HIS A 64 1.66 11.67 -0.47
CA HIS A 64 0.24 11.83 -0.82
C HIS A 64 -0.39 13.12 -0.27
N TYR A 65 0.37 13.93 0.45
CA TYR A 65 -0.17 15.09 1.18
C TYR A 65 -0.62 16.24 0.27
N TRP A 66 -0.18 16.27 -0.98
CA TRP A 66 -0.54 17.28 -1.98
C TRP A 66 -1.93 17.05 -2.61
N LEU A 67 -2.43 15.81 -2.60
CA LEU A 67 -3.66 15.41 -3.29
C LEU A 67 -4.88 16.21 -2.88
N ALA A 68 -5.09 16.40 -1.57
CA ALA A 68 -6.27 17.11 -1.06
C ALA A 68 -6.26 18.61 -1.48
N LEU A 69 -5.11 19.26 -1.39
CA LEU A 69 -4.95 20.65 -1.80
C LEU A 69 -5.09 20.80 -3.33
N PHE A 70 -4.48 19.90 -4.08
CA PHE A 70 -4.54 19.87 -5.53
C PHE A 70 -5.98 19.74 -6.04
N THR A 71 -6.71 18.72 -5.57
CA THR A 71 -8.10 18.49 -5.99
C THR A 71 -9.02 19.65 -5.60
N ARG A 72 -8.80 20.27 -4.44
CA ARG A 72 -9.56 21.42 -4.01
C ARG A 72 -9.33 22.63 -4.90
N LEU A 73 -8.08 22.96 -5.22
CA LEU A 73 -7.71 24.05 -6.09
C LEU A 73 -8.25 23.86 -7.51
N GLN A 74 -8.12 22.64 -8.06
CA GLN A 74 -8.67 22.33 -9.39
C GLN A 74 -10.20 22.45 -9.44
N LYS A 75 -10.89 21.98 -8.40
CA LYS A 75 -12.36 22.10 -8.30
C LYS A 75 -12.84 23.56 -8.28
N GLU A 76 -12.04 24.47 -7.77
CA GLU A 76 -12.31 25.90 -7.75
C GLU A 76 -11.82 26.62 -9.04
N GLY A 77 -11.32 25.86 -10.03
CA GLY A 77 -10.95 26.39 -11.35
C GLY A 77 -9.53 26.95 -11.44
N PHE A 78 -8.71 26.80 -10.39
CA PHE A 78 -7.34 27.26 -10.43
C PHE A 78 -6.45 26.38 -11.31
N ARG A 79 -5.48 27.01 -11.99
CA ARG A 79 -4.39 26.31 -12.64
C ARG A 79 -3.42 25.76 -11.60
N VAL A 80 -3.24 24.45 -11.56
CA VAL A 80 -2.36 23.79 -10.57
C VAL A 80 -1.37 22.89 -11.31
N GLN A 81 -0.11 23.06 -11.01
CA GLN A 81 0.99 22.31 -11.59
C GLN A 81 1.71 21.52 -10.49
N VAL A 82 1.90 20.24 -10.71
CA VAL A 82 2.58 19.35 -9.75
C VAL A 82 3.90 18.93 -10.35
N ILE A 83 4.97 19.16 -9.60
CA ILE A 83 6.34 18.93 -10.04
C ILE A 83 6.89 17.64 -9.42
N ASN A 84 7.65 16.89 -10.21
CA ASN A 84 8.39 15.75 -9.67
C ASN A 84 9.52 16.23 -8.75
N PRO A 85 9.68 15.68 -7.53
CA PRO A 85 10.75 16.00 -6.59
C PRO A 85 12.18 15.94 -7.17
N VAL A 86 12.41 15.07 -8.14
CA VAL A 86 13.69 14.96 -8.83
C VAL A 86 14.07 16.27 -9.52
N GLN A 87 13.09 16.95 -10.10
CA GLN A 87 13.34 18.21 -10.84
C GLN A 87 13.62 19.38 -9.90
N THR A 88 12.89 19.46 -8.78
CA THR A 88 13.16 20.47 -7.74
C THR A 88 14.56 20.31 -7.17
N ASN A 89 14.98 19.06 -6.94
CA ASN A 89 16.33 18.77 -6.44
C ASN A 89 17.44 19.14 -7.47
N SER A 90 17.18 18.93 -8.77
CA SER A 90 18.13 19.29 -9.83
C SER A 90 18.36 20.80 -9.87
N ILE A 91 17.30 21.60 -9.78
CA ILE A 91 17.40 23.05 -9.77
C ILE A 91 18.04 23.57 -8.48
N ARG A 92 17.77 22.92 -7.33
CA ARG A 92 18.40 23.25 -6.06
C ARG A 92 19.94 23.17 -6.14
N SER A 93 20.48 22.25 -6.94
CA SER A 93 21.94 22.11 -7.11
C SER A 93 22.60 23.30 -7.81
N PHE A 94 21.86 24.08 -8.60
CA PHE A 94 22.36 25.31 -9.22
C PHE A 94 22.50 26.46 -8.22
N TYR A 95 21.75 26.44 -7.12
CA TYR A 95 21.88 27.44 -6.06
C TYR A 95 22.94 26.97 -5.05
N ILE A 96 24.20 27.16 -5.40
CA ILE A 96 25.38 26.77 -4.60
C ILE A 96 25.23 27.26 -3.14
N ARG A 97 25.28 26.36 -2.16
CA ARG A 97 25.33 26.59 -0.71
C ARG A 97 24.05 27.09 -0.01
N GLN A 98 22.89 26.72 -0.44
CA GLN A 98 21.67 27.06 0.34
C GLN A 98 21.25 25.94 1.30
N VAL A 99 21.12 26.29 2.58
CA VAL A 99 20.56 25.41 3.61
C VAL A 99 19.09 25.13 3.27
N LYS A 100 18.68 23.87 3.31
CA LYS A 100 17.29 23.44 3.11
C LYS A 100 16.41 24.01 4.23
N THR A 101 15.40 24.84 3.88
CA THR A 101 14.39 25.36 4.80
C THR A 101 13.06 25.46 4.06
N ASP A 102 11.96 25.09 4.70
CA ASP A 102 10.63 25.07 4.10
C ASP A 102 10.22 26.42 3.43
N PRO A 103 10.52 27.61 3.99
CA PRO A 103 10.26 28.88 3.32
C PRO A 103 11.01 29.08 2.00
N ARG A 104 12.24 28.57 1.89
CA ARG A 104 13.03 28.63 0.65
C ARG A 104 12.54 27.63 -0.37
N ASP A 105 12.07 26.47 0.08
CA ASP A 105 11.57 25.43 -0.79
C ASP A 105 10.28 25.88 -1.51
N ALA A 106 9.40 26.62 -0.86
CA ALA A 106 8.23 27.21 -1.50
C ALA A 106 8.61 28.23 -2.62
N LEU A 107 9.59 29.07 -2.39
CA LEU A 107 10.12 29.98 -3.43
C LEU A 107 10.78 29.21 -4.58
N LEU A 108 11.56 28.20 -4.28
CA LEU A 108 12.21 27.36 -5.29
C LEU A 108 11.18 26.68 -6.20
N ILE A 109 10.09 26.15 -5.63
CA ILE A 109 8.99 25.51 -6.37
C ILE A 109 8.36 26.52 -7.34
N ALA A 110 8.14 27.77 -6.90
CA ALA A 110 7.61 28.81 -7.77
C ALA A 110 8.58 29.16 -8.92
N GLU A 111 9.88 29.24 -8.63
CA GLU A 111 10.92 29.50 -9.62
C GLU A 111 11.04 28.38 -10.67
N VAL A 112 10.90 27.11 -10.29
CA VAL A 112 10.89 25.96 -11.22
C VAL A 112 9.83 26.17 -12.28
N ILE A 113 8.63 26.57 -11.90
CA ILE A 113 7.52 26.84 -12.81
C ILE A 113 7.83 28.06 -13.68
N ARG A 114 8.37 29.13 -13.11
CA ARG A 114 8.72 30.35 -13.84
C ARG A 114 9.73 30.08 -14.95
N PHE A 115 10.73 29.23 -14.71
CA PHE A 115 11.71 28.84 -15.73
C PHE A 115 11.14 27.98 -16.86
N GLY A 116 9.96 27.37 -16.69
CA GLY A 116 9.26 26.62 -17.74
C GLY A 116 9.89 25.28 -18.13
N HIS A 117 10.96 24.84 -17.50
CA HIS A 117 11.65 23.59 -17.77
C HIS A 117 11.28 22.51 -16.73
N PHE A 118 10.04 22.03 -16.77
CA PHE A 118 9.58 20.97 -15.87
C PHE A 118 8.62 20.04 -16.60
N SER A 119 8.53 18.80 -16.13
CA SER A 119 7.49 17.85 -16.53
C SER A 119 6.39 17.88 -15.50
N GLU A 120 5.16 18.15 -15.92
CA GLU A 120 4.00 18.09 -15.05
C GLU A 120 3.73 16.64 -14.63
N SER A 121 3.54 16.42 -13.34
CA SER A 121 2.93 15.19 -12.86
C SER A 121 1.41 15.33 -13.03
N THR A 122 0.86 14.60 -13.98
CA THR A 122 -0.59 14.57 -14.19
C THR A 122 -1.25 13.58 -13.23
N LEU A 123 -2.38 13.97 -12.67
CA LEU A 123 -3.29 13.00 -12.06
C LEU A 123 -3.91 12.16 -13.20
N HIS A 124 -3.77 10.85 -13.08
CA HIS A 124 -4.47 9.95 -13.98
C HIS A 124 -5.99 10.11 -13.84
N PRO A 125 -6.78 9.72 -14.83
CA PRO A 125 -8.24 9.60 -14.71
C PRO A 125 -8.61 8.84 -13.43
N GLU A 126 -9.76 9.16 -12.84
CA GLU A 126 -10.18 8.65 -11.53
C GLU A 126 -10.13 7.12 -11.45
N ASN A 127 -10.66 6.44 -12.47
CA ASN A 127 -10.65 4.97 -12.59
C ASN A 127 -9.22 4.36 -12.61
N ILE A 128 -8.28 5.02 -13.28
CA ILE A 128 -6.87 4.59 -13.30
C ILE A 128 -6.20 4.83 -11.94
N TYR A 129 -6.57 5.93 -11.28
CA TYR A 129 -6.08 6.20 -9.92
C TYR A 129 -6.60 5.17 -8.93
N GLU A 130 -7.91 4.85 -8.96
CA GLU A 130 -8.54 3.82 -8.13
C GLU A 130 -7.90 2.46 -8.36
N LEU A 131 -7.72 2.05 -9.62
CA LEU A 131 -7.08 0.80 -9.98
C LEU A 131 -5.64 0.71 -9.40
N ARG A 132 -4.87 1.78 -9.53
CA ARG A 132 -3.52 1.85 -8.97
C ARG A 132 -3.51 1.65 -7.46
N GLU A 133 -4.40 2.31 -6.73
CA GLU A 133 -4.45 2.20 -5.27
C GLU A 133 -4.94 0.80 -4.82
N LEU A 134 -5.90 0.20 -5.52
CA LEU A 134 -6.33 -1.18 -5.27
C LEU A 134 -5.21 -2.19 -5.53
N CYS A 135 -4.48 -2.06 -6.65
CA CYS A 135 -3.34 -2.94 -6.96
C CYS A 135 -2.22 -2.81 -5.92
N ARG A 136 -1.93 -1.61 -5.43
CA ARG A 136 -0.96 -1.39 -4.35
C ARG A 136 -1.42 -1.99 -3.03
N GLY A 137 -2.69 -1.80 -2.67
CA GLY A 137 -3.31 -2.41 -1.49
C GLY A 137 -3.26 -3.93 -1.55
N ARG A 138 -3.63 -4.51 -2.70
CA ARG A 138 -3.51 -5.95 -2.95
C ARG A 138 -2.08 -6.46 -2.77
N HIS A 139 -1.11 -5.78 -3.37
CA HIS A 139 0.31 -6.15 -3.23
C HIS A 139 0.77 -6.13 -1.77
N ALA A 140 0.36 -5.13 -1.00
CA ALA A 140 0.67 -5.05 0.43
C ALA A 140 0.09 -6.24 1.21
N ILE A 141 -1.18 -6.64 0.95
CA ILE A 141 -1.81 -7.78 1.59
C ILE A 141 -1.11 -9.10 1.20
N VAL A 142 -0.75 -9.27 -0.07
CA VAL A 142 0.01 -10.44 -0.53
C VAL A 142 1.39 -10.51 0.14
N SER A 143 2.05 -9.37 0.34
CA SER A 143 3.30 -9.32 1.09
C SER A 143 3.12 -9.75 2.55
N MET A 144 2.04 -9.29 3.21
CA MET A 144 1.69 -9.73 4.58
C MET A 144 1.42 -11.25 4.63
N GLN A 145 0.75 -11.82 3.60
CA GLN A 145 0.57 -13.28 3.53
C GLN A 145 1.92 -14.01 3.48
N ALA A 146 2.86 -13.53 2.68
CA ALA A 146 4.19 -14.13 2.59
C ALA A 146 4.94 -14.09 3.94
N ASP A 147 4.81 -12.97 4.67
CA ASP A 147 5.41 -12.83 5.99
C ASP A 147 4.80 -13.82 7.01
N VAL A 148 3.48 -13.96 7.01
CA VAL A 148 2.79 -14.90 7.91
C VAL A 148 3.11 -16.35 7.55
N LYS A 149 3.18 -16.70 6.25
CA LYS A 149 3.61 -18.03 5.78
C LYS A 149 4.99 -18.38 6.30
N ARG A 150 5.98 -17.48 6.19
CA ARG A 150 7.32 -17.69 6.73
C ARG A 150 7.32 -17.97 8.24
N LYS A 151 6.46 -17.27 9.01
CA LYS A 151 6.30 -17.51 10.45
C LYS A 151 5.73 -18.89 10.74
N VAL A 152 4.73 -19.35 9.97
CA VAL A 152 4.15 -20.70 10.12
C VAL A 152 5.22 -21.75 9.83
N VAL A 153 5.97 -21.62 8.73
CA VAL A 153 7.07 -22.55 8.39
C VAL A 153 8.08 -22.60 9.53
N ALA A 154 8.56 -21.45 10.02
CA ALA A 154 9.54 -21.41 11.09
C ALA A 154 9.05 -22.01 12.42
N LEU A 155 7.75 -22.06 12.69
CA LEU A 155 7.17 -22.75 13.83
C LEU A 155 7.07 -24.26 13.57
N LEU A 156 6.65 -24.66 12.37
CA LEU A 156 6.58 -26.07 11.99
C LEU A 156 7.96 -26.73 11.97
N ASP A 157 8.97 -26.06 11.45
CA ASP A 157 10.37 -26.54 11.47
C ASP A 157 10.84 -26.89 12.89
N GLN A 158 10.31 -26.22 13.91
CA GLN A 158 10.65 -26.48 15.31
C GLN A 158 9.84 -27.63 15.91
N VAL A 159 8.52 -27.68 15.69
CA VAL A 159 7.63 -28.59 16.40
C VAL A 159 7.21 -29.80 15.59
N PHE A 160 7.22 -29.70 14.26
CA PHE A 160 6.79 -30.77 13.36
C PHE A 160 7.53 -30.68 12.01
N PRO A 161 8.86 -30.84 11.99
CA PRO A 161 9.68 -30.64 10.79
C PRO A 161 9.28 -31.55 9.62
N GLU A 162 8.69 -32.71 9.90
CA GLU A 162 8.26 -33.66 8.85
C GLU A 162 6.96 -33.24 8.18
N TYR A 163 6.20 -32.31 8.75
CA TYR A 163 4.86 -31.93 8.28
C TYR A 163 4.86 -31.46 6.81
N GLU A 164 5.88 -30.73 6.39
CA GLU A 164 5.99 -30.20 5.03
C GLU A 164 6.02 -31.36 3.99
N THR A 165 6.62 -32.50 4.34
CA THR A 165 6.75 -33.64 3.43
C THR A 165 5.40 -34.29 3.09
N ALA A 166 4.39 -34.09 3.91
CA ALA A 166 3.05 -34.64 3.72
C ALA A 166 2.23 -33.94 2.63
N PHE A 167 2.63 -32.74 2.20
CA PHE A 167 1.85 -31.92 1.28
C PHE A 167 2.69 -31.32 0.17
N THR A 168 2.23 -31.43 -1.07
CA THR A 168 2.84 -30.70 -2.20
C THR A 168 2.70 -29.18 -2.04
N ASN A 169 1.61 -28.72 -1.39
CA ASN A 169 1.38 -27.34 -1.06
C ASN A 169 1.05 -27.23 0.43
N LEU A 170 2.01 -26.76 1.22
CA LEU A 170 1.88 -26.59 2.66
C LEU A 170 0.72 -25.68 3.07
N PHE A 171 0.34 -24.74 2.22
CA PHE A 171 -0.76 -23.78 2.46
C PHE A 171 -2.01 -24.10 1.62
N GLY A 172 -2.14 -25.36 1.15
CA GLY A 172 -3.35 -25.86 0.52
C GLY A 172 -4.48 -26.06 1.52
N ASP A 173 -5.73 -26.16 1.04
CA ASP A 173 -6.93 -26.14 1.90
C ASP A 173 -6.92 -27.26 2.95
N THR A 174 -6.47 -28.48 2.60
CA THR A 174 -6.38 -29.61 3.55
C THR A 174 -5.34 -29.37 4.65
N SER A 175 -4.14 -28.93 4.29
CA SER A 175 -3.13 -28.59 5.27
C SER A 175 -3.58 -27.44 6.17
N MET A 176 -4.18 -26.42 5.58
CA MET A 176 -4.71 -25.27 6.35
C MET A 176 -5.81 -25.69 7.33
N ALA A 177 -6.67 -26.64 6.98
CA ALA A 177 -7.69 -27.18 7.90
C ALA A 177 -7.02 -27.90 9.09
N ILE A 178 -5.98 -28.71 8.85
CA ILE A 178 -5.22 -29.39 9.89
C ILE A 178 -4.49 -28.38 10.79
N LEU A 179 -3.79 -27.40 10.22
CA LEU A 179 -3.07 -26.36 10.98
C LEU A 179 -4.01 -25.51 11.85
N GLN A 180 -5.28 -25.42 11.50
CA GLN A 180 -6.28 -24.75 12.33
C GLN A 180 -6.89 -25.64 13.43
N THR A 181 -6.83 -26.97 13.27
CA THR A 181 -7.51 -27.93 14.16
C THR A 181 -6.52 -28.65 15.08
N CYS A 182 -5.46 -29.25 14.52
CA CYS A 182 -4.48 -30.07 15.25
C CYS A 182 -3.05 -29.86 14.69
N PRO A 183 -2.45 -28.67 14.91
CA PRO A 183 -1.21 -28.25 14.26
C PRO A 183 0.08 -28.89 14.80
N THR A 184 0.01 -29.60 15.92
CA THR A 184 1.20 -30.23 16.53
C THR A 184 1.17 -31.75 16.40
N PRO A 185 2.35 -32.46 16.44
CA PRO A 185 2.40 -33.92 16.41
C PRO A 185 1.54 -34.56 17.50
N LYS A 186 1.56 -34.01 18.71
CA LYS A 186 0.75 -34.52 19.82
C LYS A 186 -0.75 -34.47 19.49
N GLU A 187 -1.26 -33.29 19.14
CA GLU A 187 -2.68 -33.11 18.83
C GLU A 187 -3.12 -33.97 17.64
N LEU A 188 -2.30 -34.04 16.60
CA LEU A 188 -2.61 -34.82 15.40
C LEU A 188 -2.63 -36.32 15.69
N SER A 189 -1.72 -36.83 16.54
CA SER A 189 -1.67 -38.24 16.92
C SER A 189 -2.80 -38.62 17.88
N GLU A 190 -3.29 -37.69 18.71
CA GLU A 190 -4.37 -37.88 19.67
C GLU A 190 -5.77 -37.72 19.03
N THR A 191 -5.87 -37.06 17.86
CA THR A 191 -7.12 -36.89 17.14
C THR A 191 -7.66 -38.26 16.67
N PRO A 192 -8.92 -38.63 16.92
CA PRO A 192 -9.48 -39.88 16.43
C PRO A 192 -9.37 -39.99 14.91
N LEU A 193 -8.97 -41.18 14.42
CA LEU A 193 -8.68 -41.40 13.00
C LEU A 193 -9.88 -41.08 12.10
N GLU A 194 -11.07 -41.38 12.55
CA GLU A 194 -12.32 -41.10 11.82
C GLU A 194 -12.59 -39.59 11.71
N GLU A 195 -12.34 -38.84 12.79
CA GLU A 195 -12.48 -37.38 12.82
C GLU A 195 -11.46 -36.71 11.91
N LEU A 196 -10.20 -37.17 11.95
CA LEU A 196 -9.15 -36.68 11.06
C LEU A 196 -9.48 -37.01 9.60
N CYS A 197 -9.98 -38.20 9.32
CA CYS A 197 -10.42 -38.59 7.98
C CYS A 197 -11.54 -37.68 7.47
N HIS A 198 -12.54 -37.40 8.31
CA HIS A 198 -13.65 -36.51 7.95
C HIS A 198 -13.16 -35.08 7.67
N LEU A 199 -12.27 -34.53 8.50
CA LEU A 199 -11.64 -33.21 8.29
C LEU A 199 -10.94 -33.13 6.95
N ILE A 200 -10.16 -34.17 6.61
CA ILE A 200 -9.38 -34.28 5.39
C ILE A 200 -10.31 -34.43 4.17
N GLU A 201 -11.35 -35.27 4.24
CA GLU A 201 -12.30 -35.46 3.14
C GLU A 201 -13.04 -34.17 2.79
N VAL A 202 -13.52 -33.45 3.79
CA VAL A 202 -14.22 -32.17 3.62
C VAL A 202 -13.30 -31.14 2.99
N SER A 203 -12.10 -30.96 3.57
CA SER A 203 -11.16 -29.90 3.14
C SER A 203 -10.48 -30.19 1.80
N SER A 204 -10.43 -31.46 1.37
CA SER A 204 -9.86 -31.89 0.08
C SER A 204 -10.90 -32.09 -1.03
N HIS A 205 -12.18 -31.79 -0.78
CA HIS A 205 -13.28 -32.14 -1.69
C HIS A 205 -13.28 -33.63 -2.07
N LYS A 206 -13.07 -34.51 -1.10
CA LYS A 206 -12.98 -35.98 -1.22
C LYS A 206 -11.77 -36.51 -2.01
N ARG A 207 -10.77 -35.66 -2.28
CA ARG A 207 -9.51 -36.07 -2.97
C ARG A 207 -8.66 -36.98 -2.07
N PHE A 208 -8.58 -36.66 -0.78
CA PHE A 208 -7.87 -37.43 0.23
C PHE A 208 -8.88 -38.13 1.17
N ARG A 209 -8.49 -39.30 1.67
CA ARG A 209 -9.34 -40.15 2.51
C ARG A 209 -8.52 -40.81 3.63
N MET A 210 -9.01 -41.93 4.14
CA MET A 210 -8.45 -42.69 5.25
C MET A 210 -6.92 -42.94 5.14
N ALA A 211 -6.42 -43.28 3.97
CA ALA A 211 -5.00 -43.49 3.76
C ALA A 211 -4.13 -42.27 4.11
N LYS A 212 -4.63 -41.06 3.76
CA LYS A 212 -3.93 -39.82 4.11
C LYS A 212 -4.00 -39.49 5.59
N ALA A 213 -5.11 -39.80 6.24
CA ALA A 213 -5.26 -39.66 7.69
C ALA A 213 -4.29 -40.58 8.45
N GLN A 214 -4.18 -41.82 8.01
CA GLN A 214 -3.22 -42.81 8.56
C GLN A 214 -1.76 -42.38 8.37
N GLU A 215 -1.41 -41.91 7.16
CA GLU A 215 -0.09 -41.35 6.86
C GLU A 215 0.27 -40.20 7.82
N LEU A 216 -0.62 -39.25 7.97
CA LEU A 216 -0.40 -38.08 8.83
C LEU A 216 -0.27 -38.47 10.32
N GLN A 217 -1.09 -39.40 10.81
CA GLN A 217 -0.95 -39.90 12.18
C GLN A 217 0.36 -40.66 12.39
N ALA A 218 0.78 -41.45 11.40
CA ALA A 218 2.05 -42.17 11.47
C ALA A 218 3.23 -41.18 11.48
N LEU A 219 3.14 -40.15 10.66
CA LEU A 219 4.14 -39.06 10.64
C LEU A 219 4.21 -38.36 12.01
N ALA A 220 3.06 -38.02 12.59
CA ALA A 220 2.98 -37.36 13.88
C ALA A 220 3.55 -38.20 15.05
N ARG A 221 3.27 -39.52 15.05
CA ARG A 221 3.79 -40.43 16.06
C ARG A 221 5.30 -40.61 16.00
N ASN A 222 5.90 -40.43 14.84
CA ASN A 222 7.34 -40.58 14.58
C ASN A 222 8.07 -39.25 14.48
N SER A 223 7.41 -38.12 14.79
CA SER A 223 8.02 -36.80 14.68
C SER A 223 9.17 -36.61 15.64
N PHE A 224 10.22 -35.95 15.15
CA PHE A 224 11.42 -35.54 15.91
C PHE A 224 11.33 -34.06 16.35
N GLY A 225 10.15 -33.46 16.31
CA GLY A 225 9.95 -32.07 16.65
C GLY A 225 10.19 -31.75 18.13
N PHE A 226 10.40 -30.45 18.42
CA PHE A 226 10.58 -29.93 19.77
C PHE A 226 9.29 -30.06 20.57
N ALA A 227 9.30 -30.86 21.62
CA ALA A 227 8.12 -31.23 22.41
C ALA A 227 7.75 -30.23 23.53
N MET A 228 8.68 -29.33 23.93
CA MET A 228 8.41 -28.35 24.99
C MET A 228 7.51 -27.21 24.48
N ALA A 229 6.65 -26.69 25.35
CA ALA A 229 5.73 -25.60 25.06
C ALA A 229 4.76 -25.87 23.88
N GLY A 230 4.37 -27.12 23.64
CA GLY A 230 3.50 -27.54 22.54
C GLY A 230 2.21 -26.73 22.44
N ASP A 231 1.56 -26.41 23.55
CA ASP A 231 0.32 -25.61 23.60
C ASP A 231 0.52 -24.17 23.09
N VAL A 232 1.71 -23.58 23.34
CA VAL A 232 2.04 -22.23 22.85
C VAL A 232 2.25 -22.28 21.35
N PHE A 233 3.01 -23.24 20.83
CA PHE A 233 3.21 -23.43 19.41
C PHE A 233 1.90 -23.72 18.69
N SER A 234 1.07 -24.61 19.24
CA SER A 234 -0.26 -24.91 18.73
C SER A 234 -1.09 -23.63 18.60
N THR A 235 -1.14 -22.83 19.65
CA THR A 235 -1.87 -21.56 19.65
C THR A 235 -1.35 -20.61 18.57
N MET A 236 -0.04 -20.44 18.47
CA MET A 236 0.57 -19.55 17.48
C MET A 236 0.29 -20.01 16.05
N ILE A 237 0.46 -21.30 15.74
CA ILE A 237 0.20 -21.84 14.41
C ILE A 237 -1.28 -21.66 14.03
N ARG A 238 -2.20 -21.98 14.94
CA ARG A 238 -3.65 -21.77 14.71
C ARG A 238 -4.00 -20.32 14.44
N LEU A 239 -3.44 -19.39 15.20
CA LEU A 239 -3.66 -17.96 14.99
C LEU A 239 -3.16 -17.50 13.61
N TYR A 240 -1.93 -17.90 13.23
CA TYR A 240 -1.39 -17.56 11.93
C TYR A 240 -2.15 -18.23 10.77
N ALA A 241 -2.58 -19.48 10.94
CA ALA A 241 -3.40 -20.15 9.95
C ALA A 241 -4.74 -19.44 9.73
N LYS A 242 -5.44 -19.04 10.81
CA LYS A 242 -6.66 -18.24 10.71
C LYS A 242 -6.40 -16.88 10.06
N HIS A 243 -5.28 -16.24 10.40
CA HIS A 243 -4.90 -14.97 9.78
C HIS A 243 -4.65 -15.11 8.28
N LEU A 244 -4.00 -16.19 7.83
CA LEU A 244 -3.81 -16.47 6.41
C LEU A 244 -5.13 -16.64 5.65
N VAL A 245 -6.11 -17.33 6.24
CA VAL A 245 -7.47 -17.45 5.64
C VAL A 245 -8.10 -16.07 5.48
N PHE A 246 -8.02 -15.24 6.51
CA PHE A 246 -8.55 -13.87 6.46
C PHE A 246 -7.86 -13.03 5.39
N LEU A 247 -6.52 -13.05 5.33
CA LEU A 247 -5.78 -12.33 4.29
C LEU A 247 -6.10 -12.84 2.88
N LYS A 248 -6.33 -14.17 2.70
CA LYS A 248 -6.77 -14.76 1.42
C LYS A 248 -8.11 -14.16 0.98
N GLN A 249 -9.06 -14.03 1.90
CA GLN A 249 -10.36 -13.40 1.62
C GLN A 249 -10.22 -11.92 1.23
N GLN A 250 -9.35 -11.19 1.90
CA GLN A 250 -9.09 -9.79 1.55
C GLN A 250 -8.48 -9.62 0.15
N VAL A 251 -7.55 -10.52 -0.23
CA VAL A 251 -7.01 -10.52 -1.60
C VAL A 251 -8.12 -10.77 -2.62
N GLN A 252 -8.98 -11.75 -2.38
CA GLN A 252 -10.12 -12.05 -3.27
C GLN A 252 -11.08 -10.85 -3.41
N GLU A 253 -11.34 -10.12 -2.33
CA GLU A 253 -12.15 -8.90 -2.38
C GLU A 253 -11.49 -7.81 -3.22
N MET A 254 -10.16 -7.63 -3.08
CA MET A 254 -9.42 -6.70 -3.92
C MET A 254 -9.43 -7.12 -5.39
N ASP A 255 -9.25 -8.42 -5.66
CA ASP A 255 -9.29 -8.96 -7.02
C ASP A 255 -10.65 -8.70 -7.68
N ARG A 256 -11.75 -8.89 -6.94
CA ARG A 256 -13.10 -8.59 -7.43
C ARG A 256 -13.26 -7.12 -7.79
N LYS A 257 -12.83 -6.20 -6.92
CA LYS A 257 -12.91 -4.76 -7.19
C LYS A 257 -12.03 -4.32 -8.34
N ILE A 258 -10.83 -4.90 -8.46
CA ILE A 258 -9.93 -4.64 -9.59
C ILE A 258 -10.60 -5.09 -10.89
N ALA A 259 -11.19 -6.28 -10.93
CA ALA A 259 -11.91 -6.78 -12.10
C ALA A 259 -13.08 -5.87 -12.49
N GLU A 260 -13.90 -5.42 -11.53
CA GLU A 260 -15.01 -4.49 -11.77
C GLU A 260 -14.55 -3.19 -12.45
N ILE A 261 -13.43 -2.60 -12.01
CA ILE A 261 -12.88 -1.39 -12.64
C ILE A 261 -12.29 -1.73 -14.03
N MET A 262 -11.56 -2.85 -14.14
CA MET A 262 -10.98 -3.27 -15.41
C MET A 262 -12.02 -3.47 -16.51
N ASP A 263 -13.18 -4.01 -16.16
CA ASP A 263 -14.30 -4.20 -17.09
C ASP A 263 -14.88 -2.88 -17.61
N THR A 264 -14.67 -1.77 -16.89
CA THR A 264 -15.06 -0.42 -17.35
C THR A 264 -14.04 0.25 -18.26
N LEU A 265 -12.81 -0.33 -18.33
CA LEU A 265 -11.73 0.23 -19.12
C LEU A 265 -11.69 -0.43 -20.50
N ASP A 266 -11.81 0.38 -21.55
CA ASP A 266 -11.55 -0.08 -22.92
C ASP A 266 -10.02 -0.16 -23.15
N THR A 267 -9.42 -1.26 -22.65
CA THR A 267 -7.97 -1.46 -22.72
C THR A 267 -7.62 -2.88 -23.17
N PRO A 268 -6.71 -3.04 -24.14
CA PRO A 268 -6.24 -4.36 -24.57
C PRO A 268 -5.19 -4.98 -23.62
N ILE A 269 -4.96 -4.41 -22.44
CA ILE A 269 -3.87 -4.84 -21.55
C ILE A 269 -3.96 -6.33 -21.16
N THR A 270 -5.18 -6.86 -21.01
CA THR A 270 -5.42 -8.27 -20.70
C THR A 270 -5.14 -9.22 -21.85
N THR A 271 -5.00 -8.70 -23.09
CA THR A 271 -4.65 -9.50 -24.28
C THR A 271 -3.15 -9.69 -24.42
N ILE A 272 -2.34 -8.98 -23.64
CA ILE A 272 -0.89 -9.07 -23.68
C ILE A 272 -0.47 -10.32 -22.90
N THR A 273 0.21 -11.25 -23.55
CA THR A 273 0.70 -12.50 -22.94
C THR A 273 1.56 -12.19 -21.69
N GLY A 274 1.21 -12.74 -20.54
CA GLY A 274 1.92 -12.54 -19.27
C GLY A 274 1.42 -11.38 -18.44
N ILE A 275 0.40 -10.64 -18.90
CA ILE A 275 -0.32 -9.63 -18.13
C ILE A 275 -1.76 -10.15 -17.93
N GLY A 276 -1.99 -10.92 -16.89
CA GLY A 276 -3.31 -11.49 -16.60
C GLY A 276 -3.31 -12.20 -15.29
#